data_7e44a2d8992b86fa35a5498a0d1803b8
#
_entry.id   7e44a2d8992b86fa35a5498a0d1803b8
#
_cell.length_a   1.000
_cell.length_b   1.000
_cell.length_c   1.000
_cell.angle_alpha   90.00
_cell.angle_beta   90.00
_cell.angle_gamma   90.00
#
_symmetry.space_group_name_H-M   'P 1'
#
loop_
_entity.id
_entity.type
_entity.pdbx_description
1 polymer ?
#
loop_
_entity_poly.entity_id
_entity_poly.type
_entity_poly.pdbx_seq_one_letter_code
_entity_poly.pdbx_strand_id
1 'polypeptide(L)'
;IKSLPPSFSTNITIKTITDSTLTSSMLRKVLPFLLFLISMAASAQQYVRKTNLPTVYINTFNNAAITSKEVYIYATMHYVDENDSIAVYDSLQIRGRGNSTWGLAKKPYKVKFKTKQKVLGKGRAKAKSWTLIANAGDKTLMRNAITSFMGEFAGLKFNPAAKFVDLVLNGTYMGNYQISDQVDVRPHRVNIKEQDLPLTDTSDITGGYFLEVDGFKDGNCFTTTTYNVPIRIHYPDEEDIVYSQNQYIRNYVTQ
;
A
#
# COMPACT_ATOMS: atom_id res chain seq x y z
N ILE A 1 -62.53 32.06 -30.62
CA ILE A 1 -63.21 31.00 -29.90
C ILE A 1 -62.99 29.70 -30.68
N LYS A 2 -62.01 28.86 -30.30
CA LYS A 2 -61.82 27.51 -30.83
C LYS A 2 -61.94 26.55 -29.65
N SER A 3 -62.93 25.67 -29.75
CA SER A 3 -63.31 24.63 -28.82
C SER A 3 -62.22 23.58 -28.62
N LEU A 4 -61.96 23.19 -27.37
CA LEU A 4 -61.15 22.08 -26.97
C LEU A 4 -61.83 20.73 -27.27
N PRO A 5 -61.10 19.69 -27.66
CA PRO A 5 -61.64 18.35 -27.85
C PRO A 5 -61.82 17.64 -26.51
N PRO A 6 -62.71 16.61 -26.45
CA PRO A 6 -63.10 15.98 -25.18
C PRO A 6 -62.04 15.04 -24.63
N SER A 7 -61.94 15.02 -23.30
CA SER A 7 -61.06 14.16 -22.50
C SER A 7 -61.48 12.67 -22.65
N PHE A 8 -60.53 11.85 -23.09
CA PHE A 8 -60.65 10.38 -22.98
C PHE A 8 -60.31 9.94 -21.53
N SER A 9 -61.34 9.50 -20.82
CA SER A 9 -61.20 8.82 -19.56
C SER A 9 -60.93 7.34 -19.85
N THR A 10 -59.71 6.89 -19.68
CA THR A 10 -59.34 5.46 -19.64
C THR A 10 -59.48 4.97 -18.24
N ASN A 11 -60.59 4.28 -17.95
CA ASN A 11 -60.76 3.49 -16.72
C ASN A 11 -59.81 2.29 -16.74
N ILE A 12 -58.67 2.40 -16.04
CA ILE A 12 -57.81 1.27 -15.78
C ILE A 12 -58.42 0.50 -14.61
N THR A 13 -59.07 -0.59 -14.93
CA THR A 13 -59.53 -1.57 -13.92
C THR A 13 -58.33 -2.34 -13.41
N ILE A 14 -57.83 -1.99 -12.22
CA ILE A 14 -56.82 -2.78 -11.52
C ILE A 14 -57.54 -4.06 -11.04
N LYS A 15 -57.36 -5.16 -11.76
CA LYS A 15 -57.68 -6.49 -11.27
C LYS A 15 -56.71 -6.83 -10.14
N THR A 16 -57.13 -6.70 -8.91
CA THR A 16 -56.44 -7.28 -7.75
C THR A 16 -56.44 -8.80 -7.94
N ILE A 17 -55.24 -9.33 -8.25
CA ILE A 17 -55.00 -10.77 -8.20
C ILE A 17 -54.83 -11.13 -6.73
N THR A 18 -55.95 -11.35 -6.05
CA THR A 18 -56.05 -12.05 -4.77
C THR A 18 -56.43 -13.47 -5.10
N ASP A 19 -55.44 -14.34 -5.32
CA ASP A 19 -55.49 -15.78 -5.00
C ASP A 19 -54.22 -16.45 -5.55
N SER A 20 -53.17 -16.41 -4.74
CA SER A 20 -52.19 -17.48 -4.73
C SER A 20 -51.94 -17.85 -3.28
N THR A 21 -52.79 -18.72 -2.76
CA THR A 21 -52.49 -19.47 -1.55
C THR A 21 -51.26 -20.33 -1.83
N LEU A 22 -50.10 -19.77 -1.55
CA LEU A 22 -48.88 -20.57 -1.40
C LEU A 22 -49.20 -21.62 -0.33
N THR A 23 -49.37 -22.86 -0.76
CA THR A 23 -49.66 -23.96 0.18
C THR A 23 -48.53 -23.97 1.23
N SER A 24 -48.89 -24.27 2.48
CA SER A 24 -47.93 -24.34 3.60
C SER A 24 -46.71 -25.24 3.29
N SER A 25 -46.89 -26.20 2.42
CA SER A 25 -45.88 -27.10 1.87
C SER A 25 -44.88 -26.37 0.96
N MET A 26 -45.29 -25.45 0.09
CA MET A 26 -44.40 -24.65 -0.75
C MET A 26 -43.64 -23.62 0.08
N LEU A 27 -44.28 -22.97 1.04
CA LEU A 27 -43.63 -22.02 1.94
C LEU A 27 -42.51 -22.69 2.75
N ARG A 28 -42.73 -23.92 3.25
CA ARG A 28 -41.69 -24.68 3.97
C ARG A 28 -40.51 -25.08 3.10
N LYS A 29 -40.66 -25.19 1.79
CA LYS A 29 -39.55 -25.51 0.86
C LYS A 29 -38.83 -24.25 0.38
N VAL A 30 -39.52 -23.13 0.20
CA VAL A 30 -38.95 -21.88 -0.34
C VAL A 30 -38.30 -21.05 0.77
N LEU A 31 -38.86 -21.06 1.98
CA LEU A 31 -38.34 -20.26 3.09
C LEU A 31 -36.88 -20.58 3.46
N PRO A 32 -36.42 -21.83 3.59
CA PRO A 32 -35.00 -22.12 3.86
C PRO A 32 -34.07 -21.71 2.72
N PHE A 33 -34.52 -21.79 1.45
CA PHE A 33 -33.75 -21.34 0.30
C PHE A 33 -33.64 -19.81 0.26
N LEU A 34 -34.71 -19.09 0.59
CA LEU A 34 -34.70 -17.63 0.71
C LEU A 34 -33.84 -17.17 1.87
N LEU A 35 -33.90 -17.85 3.02
CA LEU A 35 -33.02 -17.58 4.18
C LEU A 35 -31.57 -17.87 3.85
N PHE A 36 -31.26 -18.90 3.08
CA PHE A 36 -29.91 -19.20 2.61
C PHE A 36 -29.41 -18.13 1.65
N LEU A 37 -30.21 -17.64 0.70
CA LEU A 37 -29.88 -16.54 -0.18
C LEU A 37 -29.65 -15.22 0.59
N ILE A 38 -30.48 -14.93 1.59
CA ILE A 38 -30.32 -13.76 2.47
C ILE A 38 -29.02 -13.88 3.30
N SER A 39 -28.70 -15.07 3.81
CA SER A 39 -27.45 -15.28 4.56
C SER A 39 -26.20 -15.16 3.70
N MET A 40 -26.24 -15.55 2.44
CA MET A 40 -25.15 -15.33 1.48
C MET A 40 -24.97 -13.85 1.13
N ALA A 41 -26.06 -13.10 0.99
CA ALA A 41 -25.99 -11.66 0.73
C ALA A 41 -25.46 -10.86 1.95
N ALA A 42 -25.74 -11.33 3.17
CA ALA A 42 -25.24 -10.68 4.40
C ALA A 42 -23.74 -10.87 4.66
N SER A 43 -23.07 -11.78 3.94
CA SER A 43 -21.64 -12.07 4.12
C SER A 43 -20.72 -11.33 3.15
N ALA A 44 -21.26 -10.55 2.21
CA ALA A 44 -20.43 -9.76 1.30
C ALA A 44 -19.78 -8.62 2.08
N GLN A 45 -18.47 -8.69 2.29
CA GLN A 45 -17.73 -7.58 2.88
C GLN A 45 -17.87 -6.36 1.97
N GLN A 46 -18.56 -5.34 2.48
CA GLN A 46 -18.70 -4.08 1.74
C GLN A 46 -17.45 -3.25 1.91
N TYR A 47 -16.75 -3.00 0.80
CA TYR A 47 -15.58 -2.11 0.76
C TYR A 47 -16.05 -0.68 0.54
N VAL A 48 -16.00 0.14 1.59
CA VAL A 48 -16.40 1.55 1.57
C VAL A 48 -15.33 2.41 2.23
N ARG A 49 -15.26 3.70 1.90
CA ARG A 49 -14.38 4.60 2.65
C ARG A 49 -14.77 4.67 4.12
N LYS A 50 -13.77 4.71 5.01
CA LYS A 50 -13.99 4.85 6.47
C LYS A 50 -14.15 6.30 6.90
N THR A 51 -13.44 7.19 6.21
CA THR A 51 -13.51 8.65 6.40
C THR A 51 -13.60 9.33 5.04
N ASN A 52 -13.26 10.62 4.96
CA ASN A 52 -13.07 11.34 3.70
C ASN A 52 -11.78 10.97 2.95
N LEU A 53 -10.94 10.10 3.53
CA LEU A 53 -9.72 9.60 2.91
C LEU A 53 -9.98 8.30 2.11
N PRO A 54 -9.15 7.99 1.12
CA PRO A 54 -9.13 6.65 0.54
C PRO A 54 -8.94 5.59 1.61
N THR A 55 -9.51 4.41 1.40
CA THR A 55 -9.37 3.31 2.37
C THR A 55 -8.68 2.11 1.72
N VAL A 56 -7.67 1.61 2.39
CA VAL A 56 -6.94 0.38 2.05
C VAL A 56 -7.42 -0.74 2.94
N TYR A 57 -8.01 -1.77 2.36
CA TYR A 57 -8.37 -3.00 3.04
C TYR A 57 -7.33 -4.07 2.71
N ILE A 58 -6.70 -4.64 3.71
CA ILE A 58 -5.75 -5.76 3.56
C ILE A 58 -6.28 -6.94 4.35
N ASN A 59 -6.44 -8.06 3.67
CA ASN A 59 -6.79 -9.32 4.31
C ASN A 59 -5.65 -10.31 4.09
N THR A 60 -4.99 -10.71 5.17
CA THR A 60 -3.94 -11.72 5.13
C THR A 60 -4.54 -13.11 4.99
N PHE A 61 -3.80 -14.04 4.37
CA PHE A 61 -4.25 -15.42 4.26
C PHE A 61 -4.53 -16.01 5.65
N ASN A 62 -5.70 -16.61 5.83
CA ASN A 62 -6.21 -17.14 7.09
C ASN A 62 -6.24 -16.13 8.25
N ASN A 63 -6.37 -14.83 7.96
CA ASN A 63 -6.30 -13.75 8.96
C ASN A 63 -5.02 -13.80 9.81
N ALA A 64 -3.91 -14.32 9.26
CA ALA A 64 -2.66 -14.45 9.98
C ALA A 64 -2.14 -13.09 10.46
N ALA A 65 -1.69 -13.02 11.70
CA ALA A 65 -1.11 -11.82 12.28
C ALA A 65 0.27 -11.51 11.66
N ILE A 66 0.55 -10.23 11.41
CA ILE A 66 1.84 -9.77 10.90
C ILE A 66 2.77 -9.53 12.10
N THR A 67 3.64 -10.49 12.40
CA THR A 67 4.49 -10.49 13.59
C THR A 67 5.98 -10.28 13.29
N SER A 68 6.38 -10.30 12.02
CA SER A 68 7.78 -10.24 11.60
C SER A 68 8.05 -9.10 10.61
N LYS A 69 9.27 -8.55 10.67
CA LYS A 69 9.84 -7.66 9.64
C LYS A 69 10.54 -8.42 8.51
N GLU A 70 10.82 -9.69 8.70
CA GLU A 70 11.58 -10.52 7.74
C GLU A 70 10.66 -11.40 6.93
N VAL A 71 9.66 -12.00 7.57
CA VAL A 71 8.77 -12.97 6.94
C VAL A 71 7.57 -12.27 6.29
N TYR A 72 7.40 -12.51 4.99
CA TYR A 72 6.22 -12.06 4.25
C TYR A 72 5.05 -13.01 4.40
N ILE A 73 3.86 -12.44 4.55
CA ILE A 73 2.58 -13.16 4.57
C ILE A 73 1.81 -12.81 3.29
N TYR A 74 1.19 -13.78 2.64
CA TYR A 74 0.30 -13.55 1.51
C TYR A 74 -0.97 -12.83 1.95
N ALA A 75 -1.43 -11.90 1.11
CA ALA A 75 -2.60 -11.10 1.36
C ALA A 75 -3.29 -10.67 0.06
N THR A 76 -4.52 -10.19 0.20
CA THR A 76 -5.24 -9.43 -0.82
C THR A 76 -5.39 -7.98 -0.37
N MET A 77 -5.58 -7.07 -1.32
CA MET A 77 -5.83 -5.67 -1.00
C MET A 77 -6.96 -5.11 -1.88
N HIS A 78 -7.87 -4.38 -1.24
CA HIS A 78 -8.84 -3.54 -1.93
C HIS A 78 -8.53 -2.09 -1.58
N TYR A 79 -8.41 -1.25 -2.60
CA TYR A 79 -8.19 0.17 -2.45
C TYR A 79 -9.43 0.92 -2.92
N VAL A 80 -10.10 1.60 -1.99
CA VAL A 80 -11.25 2.46 -2.27
C VAL A 80 -10.75 3.89 -2.36
N ASP A 81 -10.80 4.48 -3.54
CA ASP A 81 -10.28 5.82 -3.80
C ASP A 81 -11.24 6.94 -3.35
N GLU A 82 -10.89 8.19 -3.64
CA GLU A 82 -11.66 9.37 -3.28
C GLU A 82 -13.04 9.45 -3.97
N ASN A 83 -13.22 8.70 -5.07
CA ASN A 83 -14.45 8.64 -5.86
C ASN A 83 -15.25 7.36 -5.59
N ASP A 84 -14.92 6.64 -4.51
CA ASP A 84 -15.49 5.35 -4.14
C ASP A 84 -15.26 4.23 -5.19
N SER A 85 -14.32 4.43 -6.12
CA SER A 85 -13.89 3.40 -7.06
C SER A 85 -13.00 2.38 -6.35
N ILE A 86 -13.18 1.09 -6.66
CA ILE A 86 -12.48 0.00 -6.00
C ILE A 86 -11.46 -0.62 -6.96
N ALA A 87 -10.18 -0.57 -6.59
CA ALA A 87 -9.14 -1.35 -7.23
C ALA A 87 -8.83 -2.59 -6.38
N VAL A 88 -8.79 -3.75 -7.04
CA VAL A 88 -8.57 -5.05 -6.38
C VAL A 88 -7.20 -5.60 -6.75
N TYR A 89 -6.49 -6.09 -5.74
CA TYR A 89 -5.17 -6.71 -5.88
C TYR A 89 -5.19 -8.07 -5.17
N ASP A 90 -5.39 -9.12 -5.94
CA ASP A 90 -5.64 -10.48 -5.44
C ASP A 90 -4.38 -11.20 -4.92
N SER A 91 -3.19 -10.68 -5.24
CA SER A 91 -1.94 -11.33 -4.85
C SER A 91 -0.88 -10.30 -4.51
N LEU A 92 -0.64 -10.16 -3.23
CA LEU A 92 0.46 -9.39 -2.66
C LEU A 92 1.04 -10.11 -1.44
N GLN A 93 2.16 -9.61 -0.98
CA GLN A 93 2.80 -10.02 0.25
C GLN A 93 2.94 -8.81 1.18
N ILE A 94 2.76 -9.02 2.47
CA ILE A 94 2.88 -7.98 3.50
C ILE A 94 3.77 -8.45 4.65
N ARG A 95 4.57 -7.56 5.20
CA ARG A 95 5.35 -7.78 6.41
C ARG A 95 5.49 -6.49 7.21
N GLY A 96 5.99 -6.58 8.43
CA GLY A 96 6.39 -5.44 9.21
C GLY A 96 7.57 -4.69 8.58
N ARG A 97 7.79 -3.44 9.00
CA ARG A 97 8.96 -2.63 8.64
C ARG A 97 9.33 -1.65 9.76
N GLY A 98 10.49 -1.01 9.57
CA GLY A 98 11.01 0.01 10.49
C GLY A 98 11.85 -0.60 11.62
N ASN A 99 12.65 0.24 12.25
CA ASN A 99 13.48 -0.12 13.38
C ASN A 99 12.74 0.19 14.69
N SER A 100 12.94 1.36 15.28
CA SER A 100 12.23 1.79 16.49
C SER A 100 10.71 1.82 16.32
N THR A 101 10.20 2.22 15.15
CA THR A 101 8.77 2.32 14.87
C THR A 101 8.04 0.97 14.87
N TRP A 102 8.75 -0.14 14.61
CA TRP A 102 8.18 -1.48 14.73
C TRP A 102 7.85 -1.86 16.18
N GLY A 103 8.53 -1.27 17.15
CA GLY A 103 8.24 -1.44 18.58
C GLY A 103 6.97 -0.73 19.07
N LEU A 104 6.42 0.23 18.29
CA LEU A 104 5.24 0.98 18.68
C LEU A 104 3.95 0.16 18.53
N ALA A 105 2.90 0.54 19.26
CA ALA A 105 1.60 -0.15 19.19
C ALA A 105 1.00 -0.13 17.78
N LYS A 106 1.03 1.01 17.10
CA LYS A 106 0.60 1.17 15.71
C LYS A 106 1.77 0.90 14.78
N LYS A 107 1.75 -0.24 14.11
CA LYS A 107 2.89 -0.78 13.36
C LYS A 107 2.89 -0.34 11.89
N PRO A 108 4.05 0.01 11.32
CA PRO A 108 4.21 0.24 9.89
C PRO A 108 4.42 -1.07 9.12
N TYR A 109 4.03 -1.09 7.83
CA TYR A 109 4.08 -2.28 6.99
C TYR A 109 4.79 -2.00 5.66
N LYS A 110 5.35 -3.06 5.05
CA LYS A 110 5.83 -3.10 3.68
C LYS A 110 4.95 -4.06 2.88
N VAL A 111 4.46 -3.57 1.74
CA VAL A 111 3.62 -4.33 0.81
C VAL A 111 4.43 -4.60 -0.45
N LYS A 112 4.38 -5.84 -0.96
CA LYS A 112 5.06 -6.26 -2.19
C LYS A 112 4.07 -6.96 -3.11
N PHE A 113 3.74 -6.34 -4.23
CA PHE A 113 2.85 -6.91 -5.26
C PHE A 113 3.60 -7.92 -6.12
N LYS A 114 2.88 -8.89 -6.67
CA LYS A 114 3.41 -9.86 -7.64
C LYS A 114 3.91 -9.13 -8.90
N THR A 115 3.17 -8.15 -9.38
CA THR A 115 3.50 -7.32 -10.55
C THR A 115 3.57 -5.84 -10.16
N LYS A 116 4.25 -5.01 -10.97
CA LYS A 116 4.33 -3.56 -10.70
C LYS A 116 2.94 -2.92 -10.74
N GLN A 117 2.54 -2.25 -9.66
CA GLN A 117 1.27 -1.57 -9.52
C GLN A 117 1.44 -0.05 -9.37
N LYS A 118 0.43 0.69 -9.82
CA LYS A 118 0.37 2.15 -9.74
C LYS A 118 -0.55 2.59 -8.60
N VAL A 119 -0.18 2.31 -7.38
CA VAL A 119 -1.02 2.50 -6.19
C VAL A 119 -1.30 3.97 -5.89
N LEU A 120 -0.37 4.87 -6.19
CA LEU A 120 -0.50 6.31 -5.92
C LEU A 120 -1.15 7.10 -7.07
N GLY A 121 -1.69 6.42 -8.09
CA GLY A 121 -2.41 7.05 -9.19
C GLY A 121 -1.53 7.74 -10.24
N LYS A 122 -2.06 8.81 -10.87
CA LYS A 122 -1.37 9.54 -11.95
C LYS A 122 -0.10 10.24 -11.43
N GLY A 123 0.93 10.34 -12.28
CA GLY A 123 2.18 11.05 -11.98
C GLY A 123 3.22 10.22 -11.24
N ARG A 124 2.91 9.03 -10.73
CA ARG A 124 3.88 8.14 -10.08
C ARG A 124 4.11 6.86 -10.89
N ALA A 125 5.32 6.33 -10.82
CA ALA A 125 5.68 5.12 -11.54
C ALA A 125 5.06 3.87 -10.92
N LYS A 126 4.89 2.84 -11.75
CA LYS A 126 4.52 1.51 -11.27
C LYS A 126 5.69 0.89 -10.51
N ALA A 127 5.41 0.33 -9.33
CA ALA A 127 6.38 -0.39 -8.53
C ALA A 127 5.79 -1.65 -7.89
N LYS A 128 6.66 -2.59 -7.52
CA LYS A 128 6.24 -3.79 -6.77
C LYS A 128 6.11 -3.50 -5.28
N SER A 129 7.02 -2.69 -4.72
CA SER A 129 7.11 -2.47 -3.26
C SER A 129 6.61 -1.08 -2.87
N TRP A 130 5.78 -1.04 -1.84
CA TRP A 130 5.20 0.16 -1.26
C TRP A 130 5.25 0.07 0.26
N THR A 131 5.15 1.21 0.93
CA THR A 131 5.16 1.28 2.38
C THR A 131 3.85 1.86 2.92
N LEU A 132 3.39 1.33 4.03
CA LEU A 132 2.32 1.88 4.86
C LEU A 132 2.97 2.39 6.14
N ILE A 133 3.18 3.70 6.20
CA ILE A 133 3.82 4.38 7.32
C ILE A 133 2.75 4.72 8.34
N ALA A 134 2.93 4.27 9.58
CA ALA A 134 1.94 4.43 10.64
C ALA A 134 1.94 5.83 11.27
N ASN A 135 3.04 6.59 11.13
CA ASN A 135 3.27 7.91 11.75
C ASN A 135 3.00 7.91 13.29
N ALA A 136 3.15 6.75 13.96
CA ALA A 136 2.73 6.55 15.34
C ALA A 136 3.49 7.43 16.36
N GLY A 137 4.74 7.80 16.05
CA GLY A 137 5.56 8.70 16.87
C GLY A 137 5.29 10.19 16.63
N ASP A 138 4.44 10.52 15.66
CA ASP A 138 4.10 11.90 15.30
C ASP A 138 2.62 12.18 15.57
N LYS A 139 2.33 12.95 16.60
CA LYS A 139 0.95 13.32 16.98
C LYS A 139 0.21 14.11 15.88
N THR A 140 0.95 14.80 14.99
CA THR A 140 0.37 15.53 13.86
C THR A 140 0.07 14.64 12.68
N LEU A 141 0.71 13.47 12.58
CA LEU A 141 0.71 12.53 11.45
C LEU A 141 1.29 13.11 10.14
N MET A 142 1.81 14.34 10.14
CA MET A 142 2.13 15.11 8.94
C MET A 142 3.62 15.31 8.69
N ARG A 143 4.51 15.07 9.67
CA ARG A 143 5.95 15.40 9.53
C ARG A 143 6.58 14.76 8.31
N ASN A 144 6.34 13.48 8.06
CA ASN A 144 6.86 12.79 6.86
C ASN A 144 6.33 13.40 5.56
N ALA A 145 5.03 13.75 5.53
CA ALA A 145 4.42 14.37 4.34
C ALA A 145 4.98 15.77 4.08
N ILE A 146 5.14 16.58 5.12
CA ILE A 146 5.71 17.92 5.03
C ILE A 146 7.17 17.85 4.59
N THR A 147 7.98 16.96 5.17
CA THR A 147 9.39 16.78 4.78
C THR A 147 9.51 16.36 3.32
N SER A 148 8.65 15.44 2.86
CA SER A 148 8.61 15.02 1.45
C SER A 148 8.25 16.18 0.53
N PHE A 149 7.25 16.99 0.89
CA PHE A 149 6.86 18.19 0.15
C PHE A 149 7.99 19.22 0.11
N MET A 150 8.64 19.49 1.25
CA MET A 150 9.79 20.40 1.32
C MET A 150 10.95 19.93 0.45
N GLY A 151 11.23 18.63 0.42
CA GLY A 151 12.24 18.06 -0.44
C GLY A 151 11.92 18.24 -1.93
N GLU A 152 10.67 18.06 -2.31
CA GLU A 152 10.21 18.31 -3.68
C GLU A 152 10.34 19.80 -4.04
N PHE A 153 9.91 20.69 -3.14
CA PHE A 153 10.05 22.14 -3.30
C PHE A 153 11.51 22.58 -3.39
N ALA A 154 12.41 21.96 -2.64
CA ALA A 154 13.85 22.21 -2.70
C ALA A 154 14.54 21.60 -3.93
N GLY A 155 13.81 20.91 -4.80
CA GLY A 155 14.32 20.32 -6.04
C GLY A 155 15.15 19.05 -5.84
N LEU A 156 14.95 18.30 -4.75
CA LEU A 156 15.55 16.98 -4.60
C LEU A 156 15.09 16.04 -5.72
N LYS A 157 16.03 15.29 -6.30
CA LYS A 157 15.76 14.42 -7.44
C LYS A 157 14.73 13.32 -7.17
N PHE A 158 14.64 12.86 -5.92
CA PHE A 158 13.65 11.90 -5.48
C PHE A 158 13.13 12.23 -4.09
N ASN A 159 11.81 12.24 -3.97
CA ASN A 159 11.11 12.32 -2.70
C ASN A 159 10.04 11.24 -2.66
N PRO A 160 9.96 10.42 -1.59
CA PRO A 160 8.89 9.46 -1.43
C PRO A 160 7.53 10.17 -1.43
N ALA A 161 6.57 9.66 -2.17
CA ALA A 161 5.23 10.20 -2.15
C ALA A 161 4.60 10.06 -0.77
N ALA A 162 3.69 10.96 -0.44
CA ALA A 162 2.92 10.92 0.79
C ALA A 162 1.43 11.02 0.45
N LYS A 163 0.71 9.89 0.51
CA LYS A 163 -0.75 9.87 0.36
C LYS A 163 -1.36 9.27 1.62
N PHE A 164 -2.20 10.06 2.29
CA PHE A 164 -2.92 9.59 3.47
C PHE A 164 -4.06 8.65 3.07
N VAL A 165 -4.19 7.57 3.82
CA VAL A 165 -5.21 6.55 3.64
C VAL A 165 -5.68 6.04 5.00
N ASP A 166 -6.88 5.54 5.07
CA ASP A 166 -7.32 4.70 6.18
C ASP A 166 -6.90 3.26 5.92
N LEU A 167 -6.46 2.55 6.95
CA LEU A 167 -6.12 1.14 6.85
C LEU A 167 -7.13 0.30 7.63
N VAL A 168 -7.67 -0.71 6.96
CA VAL A 168 -8.41 -1.82 7.57
C VAL A 168 -7.59 -3.09 7.34
N LEU A 169 -7.15 -3.73 8.41
CA LEU A 169 -6.36 -4.96 8.38
C LEU A 169 -7.15 -6.10 9.00
N ASN A 170 -7.43 -7.15 8.24
CA ASN A 170 -8.23 -8.30 8.69
C ASN A 170 -9.54 -7.87 9.35
N GLY A 171 -10.26 -6.94 8.72
CA GLY A 171 -11.53 -6.41 9.23
C GLY A 171 -11.40 -5.35 10.34
N THR A 172 -10.23 -5.18 10.94
CA THR A 172 -10.00 -4.20 12.02
C THR A 172 -9.55 -2.86 11.46
N TYR A 173 -10.22 -1.77 11.84
CA TYR A 173 -9.82 -0.41 11.47
C TYR A 173 -8.57 0.00 12.27
N MET A 174 -7.49 0.26 11.56
CA MET A 174 -6.18 0.61 12.13
C MET A 174 -5.92 2.12 12.17
N GLY A 175 -6.86 2.92 11.70
CA GLY A 175 -6.73 4.37 11.60
C GLY A 175 -5.97 4.85 10.37
N ASN A 176 -5.55 6.12 10.41
CA ASN A 176 -4.84 6.78 9.32
C ASN A 176 -3.42 6.23 9.14
N TYR A 177 -3.05 5.98 7.89
CA TYR A 177 -1.69 5.62 7.45
C TYR A 177 -1.26 6.54 6.31
N GLN A 178 0.02 6.57 6.04
CA GLN A 178 0.56 7.17 4.83
C GLN A 178 1.08 6.07 3.91
N ILE A 179 0.48 5.92 2.73
CA ILE A 179 1.07 5.09 1.69
C ILE A 179 2.15 5.88 0.97
N SER A 180 3.31 5.27 0.78
CA SER A 180 4.49 5.93 0.25
C SER A 180 5.34 4.98 -0.60
N ASP A 181 6.21 5.55 -1.43
CA ASP A 181 7.22 4.78 -2.15
C ASP A 181 8.13 4.03 -1.17
N GLN A 182 8.52 2.82 -1.54
CA GLN A 182 9.72 2.22 -0.95
C GLN A 182 10.95 2.93 -1.52
N VAL A 183 11.81 3.44 -0.66
CA VAL A 183 13.11 3.99 -1.10
C VAL A 183 13.98 2.83 -1.56
N ASP A 184 14.31 2.79 -2.84
CA ASP A 184 15.18 1.80 -3.48
C ASP A 184 15.81 2.39 -4.75
N VAL A 185 16.89 1.79 -5.22
CA VAL A 185 17.56 2.20 -6.47
C VAL A 185 16.75 1.71 -7.66
N ARG A 186 16.13 2.65 -8.37
CA ARG A 186 15.29 2.42 -9.56
C ARG A 186 15.21 3.71 -10.39
N PRO A 187 15.00 3.64 -11.71
CA PRO A 187 14.92 4.82 -12.58
C PRO A 187 13.91 5.89 -12.15
N HIS A 188 12.85 5.50 -11.44
CA HIS A 188 11.79 6.42 -10.99
C HIS A 188 11.77 6.63 -9.46
N ARG A 189 12.83 6.23 -8.77
CA ARG A 189 13.06 6.43 -7.35
C ARG A 189 14.46 7.01 -7.14
N VAL A 190 15.35 6.33 -6.43
CA VAL A 190 16.75 6.74 -6.36
C VAL A 190 17.41 6.37 -7.68
N ASN A 191 17.45 7.32 -8.62
CA ASN A 191 17.99 7.11 -9.97
C ASN A 191 19.50 7.39 -9.99
N ILE A 192 20.26 6.40 -9.63
CA ILE A 192 21.72 6.38 -9.76
C ILE A 192 22.12 5.31 -10.78
N LYS A 193 23.35 5.42 -11.31
CA LYS A 193 23.91 4.40 -12.20
C LYS A 193 23.98 3.08 -11.45
N GLU A 194 23.25 2.07 -11.91
CA GLU A 194 23.42 0.71 -11.39
C GLU A 194 24.77 0.17 -11.87
N GLN A 195 25.49 -0.51 -10.98
CA GLN A 195 26.77 -1.10 -11.31
C GLN A 195 26.54 -2.44 -12.01
N ASP A 196 27.38 -2.76 -13.01
CA ASP A 196 27.31 -4.03 -13.71
C ASP A 196 27.71 -5.18 -12.77
N LEU A 197 26.89 -6.23 -12.71
CA LEU A 197 27.13 -7.40 -11.89
C LEU A 197 26.96 -8.67 -12.75
N PRO A 198 27.84 -9.66 -12.64
CA PRO A 198 29.07 -9.69 -11.81
C PRO A 198 30.15 -8.72 -12.32
N LEU A 199 30.96 -8.21 -11.40
CA LEU A 199 32.08 -7.34 -11.77
C LEU A 199 33.13 -8.10 -12.58
N THR A 200 33.70 -7.39 -13.56
CA THR A 200 34.88 -7.80 -14.32
C THR A 200 36.06 -6.89 -13.97
N ASP A 201 37.27 -7.24 -14.38
CA ASP A 201 38.49 -6.44 -14.16
C ASP A 201 38.40 -5.04 -14.80
N THR A 202 37.49 -4.87 -15.78
CA THR A 202 37.26 -3.58 -16.47
C THR A 202 36.03 -2.84 -15.93
N SER A 203 35.35 -3.36 -14.93
CA SER A 203 34.14 -2.75 -14.39
C SER A 203 34.45 -1.44 -13.68
N ASP A 204 33.63 -0.41 -13.96
CA ASP A 204 33.71 0.88 -13.28
C ASP A 204 33.02 0.78 -11.91
N ILE A 205 33.81 0.87 -10.84
CA ILE A 205 33.34 0.83 -9.47
C ILE A 205 33.20 2.22 -8.83
N THR A 206 33.39 3.31 -9.60
CA THR A 206 33.47 4.66 -9.05
C THR A 206 32.14 5.36 -8.84
N GLY A 207 31.03 4.78 -9.26
CA GLY A 207 29.71 5.38 -9.14
C GLY A 207 28.61 4.42 -8.80
N GLY A 208 27.42 4.98 -8.51
CA GLY A 208 26.23 4.21 -8.23
C GLY A 208 26.19 3.61 -6.82
N TYR A 209 26.52 4.40 -5.80
CA TYR A 209 26.32 4.01 -4.41
C TYR A 209 25.13 4.75 -3.80
N PHE A 210 24.34 4.01 -3.01
CA PHE A 210 23.29 4.57 -2.17
C PHE A 210 23.62 4.33 -0.71
N LEU A 211 23.85 5.42 0.02
CA LEU A 211 24.32 5.42 1.41
C LEU A 211 23.28 6.04 2.33
N GLU A 212 23.23 5.57 3.57
CA GLU A 212 22.43 6.15 4.64
C GLU A 212 23.31 6.43 5.86
N VAL A 213 23.12 7.58 6.50
CA VAL A 213 23.63 7.82 7.84
C VAL A 213 22.71 7.08 8.81
N ASP A 214 23.15 5.93 9.32
CA ASP A 214 22.32 5.02 10.09
C ASP A 214 22.93 4.66 11.45
N GLY A 215 22.30 5.15 12.51
CA GLY A 215 22.72 4.86 13.88
C GLY A 215 22.43 3.44 14.38
N PHE A 216 21.60 2.67 13.67
CA PHE A 216 21.24 1.29 14.06
C PHE A 216 22.33 0.28 13.74
N LYS A 217 23.19 0.58 12.75
CA LYS A 217 24.34 -0.24 12.35
C LYS A 217 23.96 -1.68 11.99
N ASP A 218 22.82 -1.87 11.34
CA ASP A 218 22.40 -3.15 10.79
C ASP A 218 22.82 -3.31 9.32
N GLY A 219 23.18 -4.52 8.92
CA GLY A 219 23.66 -4.82 7.56
C GLY A 219 25.08 -4.32 7.28
N ASN A 220 25.41 -4.01 6.02
CA ASN A 220 26.72 -3.56 5.60
C ASN A 220 27.02 -2.13 6.04
N CYS A 221 27.52 -1.98 7.26
CA CYS A 221 27.79 -0.71 7.91
C CYS A 221 29.28 -0.46 8.14
N PHE A 222 29.67 0.81 8.21
CA PHE A 222 30.98 1.26 8.68
C PHE A 222 30.84 2.62 9.39
N THR A 223 31.89 3.02 10.08
CA THR A 223 31.94 4.32 10.75
C THR A 223 33.10 5.13 10.17
N THR A 224 32.86 6.39 9.84
CA THR A 224 33.91 7.29 9.35
C THR A 224 34.93 7.56 10.46
N THR A 225 36.21 7.70 10.10
CA THR A 225 37.29 7.86 11.07
C THR A 225 37.30 9.23 11.73
N THR A 226 37.02 10.30 10.97
CA THR A 226 37.18 11.68 11.43
C THR A 226 36.03 12.13 12.35
N TYR A 227 34.78 11.78 11.99
CA TYR A 227 33.58 12.29 12.70
C TYR A 227 32.75 11.20 13.35
N ASN A 228 33.17 9.93 13.33
CA ASN A 228 32.43 8.77 13.85
C ASN A 228 31.01 8.68 13.30
N VAL A 229 30.78 9.08 12.04
CA VAL A 229 29.47 9.01 11.41
C VAL A 229 29.21 7.56 10.98
N PRO A 230 28.14 6.92 11.47
CA PRO A 230 27.78 5.58 11.03
C PRO A 230 27.13 5.65 9.65
N ILE A 231 27.67 4.88 8.72
CA ILE A 231 27.21 4.81 7.32
C ILE A 231 26.77 3.37 7.03
N ARG A 232 25.60 3.24 6.43
CA ARG A 232 25.10 2.00 5.85
C ARG A 232 25.14 2.08 4.33
N ILE A 233 25.59 1.01 3.69
CA ILE A 233 25.54 0.85 2.25
C ILE A 233 24.26 0.13 1.88
N HIS A 234 23.35 0.81 1.17
CA HIS A 234 22.10 0.23 0.67
C HIS A 234 22.20 -0.27 -0.75
N TYR A 235 23.15 0.29 -1.53
CA TYR A 235 23.43 -0.18 -2.88
C TYR A 235 24.91 0.02 -3.19
N PRO A 236 25.58 -0.98 -3.78
CA PRO A 236 25.07 -2.32 -4.11
C PRO A 236 24.52 -3.08 -2.89
N ASP A 237 23.60 -4.03 -3.13
CA ASP A 237 23.01 -4.84 -2.05
C ASP A 237 24.10 -5.63 -1.33
N GLU A 238 23.90 -5.92 -0.04
CA GLU A 238 24.90 -6.60 0.82
C GLU A 238 25.34 -7.97 0.26
N GLU A 239 24.43 -8.65 -0.44
CA GLU A 239 24.68 -9.94 -1.07
C GLU A 239 25.48 -9.82 -2.38
N ASP A 240 25.46 -8.65 -3.02
CA ASP A 240 26.04 -8.40 -4.35
C ASP A 240 27.35 -7.62 -4.29
N ILE A 241 27.57 -6.81 -3.24
CA ILE A 241 28.75 -5.94 -3.12
C ILE A 241 30.02 -6.76 -2.90
N VAL A 242 30.99 -6.56 -3.77
CA VAL A 242 32.31 -7.22 -3.65
C VAL A 242 33.31 -6.36 -2.85
N TYR A 243 34.42 -6.98 -2.44
CA TYR A 243 35.44 -6.34 -1.61
C TYR A 243 35.96 -5.02 -2.19
N SER A 244 36.28 -4.96 -3.48
CA SER A 244 36.81 -3.76 -4.13
C SER A 244 35.83 -2.58 -4.09
N GLN A 245 34.54 -2.83 -4.34
CA GLN A 245 33.50 -1.82 -4.22
C GLN A 245 33.36 -1.31 -2.78
N ASN A 246 33.35 -2.24 -1.83
CA ASN A 246 33.22 -1.92 -0.41
C ASN A 246 34.41 -1.07 0.07
N GLN A 247 35.64 -1.41 -0.31
CA GLN A 247 36.82 -0.62 0.00
C GLN A 247 36.82 0.75 -0.68
N TYR A 248 36.41 0.80 -1.94
CA TYR A 248 36.34 2.07 -2.68
C TYR A 248 35.41 3.06 -1.96
N ILE A 249 34.17 2.67 -1.68
CA ILE A 249 33.20 3.61 -1.09
C ILE A 249 33.56 4.01 0.35
N ARG A 250 34.13 3.08 1.15
CA ARG A 250 34.62 3.39 2.49
C ARG A 250 35.74 4.42 2.44
N ASN A 251 36.74 4.21 1.57
CA ASN A 251 37.84 5.15 1.41
C ASN A 251 37.35 6.52 0.91
N TYR A 252 36.44 6.55 -0.06
CA TYR A 252 35.88 7.78 -0.60
C TYR A 252 35.12 8.61 0.45
N VAL A 253 34.36 7.97 1.33
CA VAL A 253 33.56 8.67 2.36
C VAL A 253 34.41 9.09 3.57
N THR A 254 35.55 8.45 3.81
CA THR A 254 36.42 8.73 4.98
C THR A 254 37.53 9.74 4.68
N GLN A 255 37.73 10.17 3.42
CA GLN A 255 38.63 11.24 3.04
C GLN A 255 38.10 12.60 3.50
#